data_3bb3f5ab4fe0238f87e32fdbabc30e0c
#
_entry.id   3bb3f5ab4fe0238f87e32fdbabc30e0c
#
_cell.length_a   1.000
_cell.length_b   1.000
_cell.length_c   1.000
_cell.angle_alpha   90.00
_cell.angle_beta   90.00
_cell.angle_gamma   90.00
#
_symmetry.space_group_name_H-M   'P 1'
#
loop_
_entity.id
_entity.type
_entity.pdbx_description
1 polymer ?
#
loop_
_entity_poly.entity_id
_entity_poly.type
_entity_poly.pdbx_seq_one_letter_code
_entity_poly.pdbx_strand_id
1 'polypeptide(L)'
;MAEDAGYDAADDGYDAEYGDGYGAPRRRRRWRRVLVGVLALAVVGGLVVWLNRDKLAPPAEGCKVTTAAGSGTLELPQAANAATITAVAMARGLPERAVTISLATAIQESKLHNLAGGDRDSVGLFQQRPSQGWGSVEQIMDPVYSTDKFLDALVKVNGYAQMPLTDAAQQVQRSGYPQAYAKHENNAALLASVLTGREPAALDCVVHALPAPVPTDPAEPAPTAANLSDRVRREFGKAVTVAGAEKAAKDPREVLALTPQPTASTAGAGGAGQTGWALAHWSVAQAAALGIGQVAYDGRVWRVDRPGQGWKPLAGAPSDRVLVTLGEPVKGK
;
A
#
# COMPACT_ATOMS: atom_id res chain seq x y z
N MET A 1 -44.06 76.25 81.86
CA MET A 1 -43.02 77.21 81.60
C MET A 1 -42.63 76.97 80.17
N ALA A 2 -43.16 77.78 79.38
CA ALA A 2 -42.63 78.85 78.56
C ALA A 2 -42.07 78.26 77.25
N GLU A 3 -42.67 78.48 76.25
CA GLU A 3 -42.77 79.57 75.28
C GLU A 3 -41.93 79.25 74.07
N ASP A 4 -42.39 79.12 72.94
CA ASP A 4 -43.06 80.02 71.97
C ASP A 4 -42.18 80.35 70.78
N ALA A 5 -42.82 80.55 69.69
CA ALA A 5 -42.47 81.15 68.42
C ALA A 5 -41.80 80.23 67.33
N GLY A 6 -42.41 79.90 66.23
CA GLY A 6 -43.15 80.76 65.30
C GLY A 6 -42.20 81.43 64.29
N TYR A 7 -42.24 80.95 63.04
CA TYR A 7 -42.32 81.83 61.92
C TYR A 7 -42.40 81.06 60.55
N ASP A 8 -43.34 81.57 59.81
CA ASP A 8 -43.61 81.27 58.39
C ASP A 8 -42.47 81.63 57.42
N ALA A 9 -42.37 81.02 56.29
CA ALA A 9 -42.69 81.60 55.01
C ALA A 9 -42.11 80.87 53.81
N ALA A 10 -42.93 80.62 52.86
CA ALA A 10 -42.75 80.70 51.39
C ALA A 10 -41.80 79.72 50.77
N ASP A 11 -42.31 78.75 50.02
CA ASP A 11 -42.59 78.82 48.59
C ASP A 11 -41.37 79.11 47.77
N ASP A 12 -40.95 78.09 47.07
CA ASP A 12 -40.56 78.22 45.63
C ASP A 12 -40.32 76.80 45.06
N GLY A 13 -41.19 76.45 44.11
CA GLY A 13 -41.10 75.22 43.33
C GLY A 13 -39.93 75.22 42.40
N TYR A 14 -39.27 74.08 42.30
CA TYR A 14 -38.52 73.70 41.14
C TYR A 14 -38.83 72.23 40.78
N ASP A 15 -39.68 72.14 39.77
CA ASP A 15 -39.89 70.89 39.04
C ASP A 15 -38.61 70.52 38.33
N ALA A 16 -37.89 69.49 38.84
CA ALA A 16 -36.82 68.83 38.15
C ALA A 16 -37.35 67.54 37.54
N GLU A 17 -37.71 67.65 36.30
CA GLU A 17 -38.03 66.56 35.40
C GLU A 17 -36.79 65.64 35.27
N TYR A 18 -36.77 64.52 35.99
CA TYR A 18 -35.74 63.49 35.83
C TYR A 18 -36.14 62.55 34.66
N GLY A 19 -35.66 62.94 33.49
CA GLY A 19 -35.79 62.12 32.29
C GLY A 19 -34.95 60.85 32.42
N ASP A 20 -35.56 59.72 32.72
CA ASP A 20 -35.01 58.38 32.58
C ASP A 20 -34.80 58.04 31.12
N GLY A 21 -33.60 58.29 30.58
CA GLY A 21 -33.18 58.04 29.22
C GLY A 21 -31.88 57.24 29.11
N TYR A 22 -31.73 56.14 29.85
CA TYR A 22 -30.66 55.19 29.56
C TYR A 22 -31.13 54.12 28.60
N GLY A 23 -31.28 54.49 27.36
CA GLY A 23 -31.38 53.57 26.20
C GLY A 23 -30.11 52.75 26.11
N ALA A 24 -30.11 51.53 26.61
CA ALA A 24 -29.00 50.59 26.45
C ALA A 24 -28.61 50.48 24.96
N PRO A 25 -27.31 50.59 24.59
CA PRO A 25 -26.88 50.79 23.22
C PRO A 25 -27.27 49.57 22.38
N ARG A 26 -28.23 49.76 21.47
CA ARG A 26 -28.65 48.74 20.46
C ARG A 26 -27.46 48.12 19.70
N ARG A 27 -26.30 48.73 19.74
CA ARG A 27 -25.02 48.28 19.19
C ARG A 27 -24.52 46.95 19.83
N ARG A 28 -24.60 46.78 21.15
CA ARG A 28 -24.18 45.57 21.87
C ARG A 28 -25.03 44.32 21.51
N ARG A 29 -26.32 44.50 21.21
CA ARG A 29 -27.21 43.41 20.83
C ARG A 29 -26.94 42.93 19.39
N ARG A 30 -26.50 43.81 18.49
CA ARG A 30 -26.09 43.45 17.11
C ARG A 30 -24.76 42.70 17.11
N TRP A 31 -23.79 43.11 17.92
CA TRP A 31 -22.49 42.43 18.07
C TRP A 31 -22.64 41.06 18.67
N ARG A 32 -23.53 40.87 19.67
CA ARG A 32 -23.83 39.54 20.23
C ARG A 32 -24.44 38.60 19.16
N ARG A 33 -25.34 39.10 18.33
CA ARG A 33 -25.91 38.30 17.21
C ARG A 33 -24.86 37.91 16.18
N VAL A 34 -23.96 38.83 15.84
CA VAL A 34 -22.83 38.54 14.94
C VAL A 34 -21.87 37.53 15.54
N LEU A 35 -21.52 37.68 16.82
CA LEU A 35 -20.67 36.71 17.54
C LEU A 35 -21.28 35.32 17.60
N VAL A 36 -22.59 35.22 17.93
CA VAL A 36 -23.31 33.94 17.94
C VAL A 36 -23.34 33.32 16.54
N GLY A 37 -23.56 34.13 15.48
CA GLY A 37 -23.53 33.66 14.09
C GLY A 37 -22.15 33.12 13.67
N VAL A 38 -21.07 33.84 14.02
CA VAL A 38 -19.70 33.42 13.75
C VAL A 38 -19.37 32.14 14.53
N LEU A 39 -19.79 32.03 15.80
CA LEU A 39 -19.56 30.82 16.60
C LEU A 39 -20.33 29.61 16.03
N ALA A 40 -21.57 29.81 15.60
CA ALA A 40 -22.37 28.78 14.96
C ALA A 40 -21.73 28.30 13.65
N LEU A 41 -21.23 29.24 12.81
CA LEU A 41 -20.49 28.89 11.58
C LEU A 41 -19.19 28.15 11.87
N ALA A 42 -18.44 28.53 12.92
CA ALA A 42 -17.23 27.83 13.33
C ALA A 42 -17.53 26.41 13.84
N VAL A 43 -18.63 26.22 14.58
CA VAL A 43 -19.05 24.89 15.04
C VAL A 43 -19.49 24.03 13.86
N VAL A 44 -20.29 24.56 12.95
CA VAL A 44 -20.72 23.83 11.74
C VAL A 44 -19.52 23.51 10.85
N GLY A 45 -18.62 24.48 10.63
CA GLY A 45 -17.37 24.26 9.88
C GLY A 45 -16.48 23.20 10.53
N GLY A 46 -16.30 23.27 11.86
CA GLY A 46 -15.57 22.27 12.63
C GLY A 46 -16.20 20.88 12.56
N LEU A 47 -17.53 20.79 12.62
CA LEU A 47 -18.27 19.55 12.48
C LEU A 47 -18.13 18.97 11.07
N VAL A 48 -18.22 19.79 10.03
CA VAL A 48 -18.01 19.37 8.62
C VAL A 48 -16.58 18.85 8.43
N VAL A 49 -15.57 19.53 8.96
CA VAL A 49 -14.17 19.07 8.92
C VAL A 49 -14.03 17.76 9.71
N TRP A 50 -14.62 17.66 10.89
CA TRP A 50 -14.57 16.45 11.70
C TRP A 50 -15.25 15.26 11.04
N LEU A 51 -16.43 15.45 10.44
CA LEU A 51 -17.17 14.40 9.70
C LEU A 51 -16.46 13.97 8.39
N ASN A 52 -15.61 14.82 7.83
CA ASN A 52 -14.87 14.52 6.61
C ASN A 52 -13.36 14.34 6.84
N ARG A 53 -12.90 14.29 8.10
CA ARG A 53 -11.46 14.18 8.41
C ARG A 53 -10.79 13.00 7.71
N ASP A 54 -11.48 11.85 7.60
CA ASP A 54 -10.93 10.66 6.94
C ASP A 54 -10.83 10.81 5.40
N LYS A 55 -11.58 11.77 4.83
CA LYS A 55 -11.48 12.14 3.40
C LYS A 55 -10.44 13.23 3.15
N LEU A 56 -10.08 13.99 4.19
CA LEU A 56 -9.09 15.07 4.13
C LEU A 56 -7.69 14.58 4.49
N ALA A 57 -7.58 13.48 5.23
CA ALA A 57 -6.30 12.84 5.51
C ALA A 57 -5.77 12.15 4.24
N PRO A 58 -4.45 12.20 3.99
CA PRO A 58 -3.86 11.42 2.91
C PRO A 58 -4.14 9.92 3.17
N PRO A 59 -4.34 9.11 2.11
CA PRO A 59 -4.53 7.68 2.27
C PRO A 59 -3.35 7.07 3.05
N ALA A 60 -3.64 6.10 3.92
CA ALA A 60 -2.59 5.39 4.66
C ALA A 60 -1.65 4.66 3.69
N GLU A 61 -0.36 4.64 4.03
CA GLU A 61 0.64 3.91 3.28
C GLU A 61 0.39 2.39 3.35
N GLY A 62 0.61 1.71 2.25
CA GLY A 62 0.39 0.27 2.12
C GLY A 62 -0.26 -0.11 0.80
N CYS A 63 -0.51 -1.39 0.60
CA CYS A 63 -1.12 -1.92 -0.61
C CYS A 63 -2.50 -2.50 -0.32
N LYS A 64 -3.40 -2.37 -1.29
CA LYS A 64 -4.74 -2.93 -1.27
C LYS A 64 -4.94 -3.81 -2.49
N VAL A 65 -5.42 -5.02 -2.28
CA VAL A 65 -5.96 -5.88 -3.34
C VAL A 65 -7.48 -5.77 -3.32
N THR A 66 -8.09 -5.73 -4.51
CA THR A 66 -9.55 -5.65 -4.65
C THR A 66 -9.98 -6.45 -5.87
N THR A 67 -10.80 -7.46 -5.66
CA THR A 67 -11.37 -8.33 -6.70
C THR A 67 -12.86 -8.53 -6.43
N ALA A 68 -13.56 -9.19 -7.35
CA ALA A 68 -14.95 -9.60 -7.12
C ALA A 68 -15.09 -10.61 -5.96
N ALA A 69 -14.04 -11.40 -5.69
CA ALA A 69 -14.04 -12.41 -4.63
C ALA A 69 -13.75 -11.84 -3.23
N GLY A 70 -13.24 -10.61 -3.13
CA GLY A 70 -12.92 -9.98 -1.86
C GLY A 70 -11.86 -8.89 -1.96
N SER A 71 -11.43 -8.42 -0.78
CA SER A 71 -10.35 -7.44 -0.67
C SER A 71 -9.44 -7.75 0.51
N GLY A 72 -8.19 -7.28 0.43
CA GLY A 72 -7.20 -7.42 1.48
C GLY A 72 -6.24 -6.23 1.48
N THR A 73 -5.55 -6.05 2.59
CA THR A 73 -4.51 -5.00 2.74
C THR A 73 -3.19 -5.63 3.15
N LEU A 74 -2.11 -5.04 2.72
CA LEU A 74 -0.73 -5.43 3.01
C LEU A 74 0.08 -4.17 3.33
N GLU A 75 1.03 -4.29 4.23
CA GLU A 75 2.10 -3.30 4.34
C GLU A 75 3.00 -3.36 3.08
N LEU A 76 3.74 -2.30 2.77
CA LEU A 76 4.61 -2.27 1.59
C LEU A 76 5.62 -3.43 1.57
N PRO A 77 6.33 -3.76 2.68
CA PRO A 77 7.23 -4.92 2.71
C PRO A 77 6.53 -6.25 2.50
N GLN A 78 5.30 -6.40 3.04
CA GLN A 78 4.51 -7.63 2.85
C GLN A 78 4.12 -7.80 1.37
N ALA A 79 3.69 -6.72 0.72
CA ALA A 79 3.32 -6.76 -0.70
C ALA A 79 4.53 -7.10 -1.59
N ALA A 80 5.69 -6.49 -1.31
CA ALA A 80 6.94 -6.77 -2.01
C ALA A 80 7.36 -8.24 -1.86
N ASN A 81 7.30 -8.79 -0.65
CA ASN A 81 7.64 -10.19 -0.39
C ASN A 81 6.64 -11.16 -1.04
N ALA A 82 5.34 -10.86 -0.99
CA ALA A 82 4.33 -11.67 -1.67
C ALA A 82 4.53 -11.67 -3.19
N ALA A 83 4.88 -10.52 -3.77
CA ALA A 83 5.19 -10.39 -5.18
C ALA A 83 6.44 -11.20 -5.56
N THR A 84 7.50 -11.16 -4.74
CA THR A 84 8.72 -11.97 -4.93
C THR A 84 8.41 -13.47 -4.88
N ILE A 85 7.66 -13.96 -3.87
CA ILE A 85 7.24 -15.38 -3.78
C ILE A 85 6.50 -15.81 -5.06
N THR A 86 5.60 -14.96 -5.53
CA THR A 86 4.81 -15.23 -6.74
C THR A 86 5.69 -15.26 -8.00
N ALA A 87 6.56 -14.26 -8.17
CA ALA A 87 7.45 -14.16 -9.32
C ALA A 87 8.37 -15.38 -9.45
N VAL A 88 8.99 -15.81 -8.35
CA VAL A 88 9.86 -16.99 -8.31
C VAL A 88 9.09 -18.26 -8.67
N ALA A 89 7.88 -18.45 -8.14
CA ALA A 89 7.05 -19.60 -8.50
C ALA A 89 6.64 -19.58 -9.98
N MET A 90 6.28 -18.42 -10.52
CA MET A 90 5.96 -18.24 -11.94
C MET A 90 7.17 -18.50 -12.86
N ALA A 91 8.35 -18.01 -12.48
CA ALA A 91 9.60 -18.25 -13.20
C ALA A 91 9.94 -19.74 -13.34
N ARG A 92 9.56 -20.53 -12.36
CA ARG A 92 9.71 -22.00 -12.32
C ARG A 92 8.60 -22.73 -13.09
N GLY A 93 7.62 -22.01 -13.64
CA GLY A 93 6.49 -22.62 -14.34
C GLY A 93 5.54 -23.39 -13.44
N LEU A 94 5.50 -23.09 -12.14
CA LEU A 94 4.66 -23.78 -11.18
C LEU A 94 3.20 -23.27 -11.25
N PRO A 95 2.21 -24.12 -10.96
CA PRO A 95 0.80 -23.72 -10.99
C PRO A 95 0.47 -22.73 -9.87
N GLU A 96 -0.60 -21.94 -10.03
CA GLU A 96 -1.09 -20.97 -9.04
C GLU A 96 -1.30 -21.61 -7.64
N ARG A 97 -1.61 -22.91 -7.60
CA ARG A 97 -1.71 -23.65 -6.32
C ARG A 97 -0.40 -23.63 -5.53
N ALA A 98 0.76 -23.71 -6.20
CA ALA A 98 2.07 -23.58 -5.55
C ALA A 98 2.25 -22.18 -4.95
N VAL A 99 1.84 -21.13 -5.67
CA VAL A 99 1.84 -19.75 -5.17
C VAL A 99 0.95 -19.63 -3.94
N THR A 100 -0.29 -20.15 -3.99
CA THR A 100 -1.22 -20.12 -2.86
C THR A 100 -0.66 -20.80 -1.63
N ILE A 101 -0.05 -22.00 -1.77
CA ILE A 101 0.56 -22.72 -0.66
C ILE A 101 1.75 -21.94 -0.08
N SER A 102 2.60 -21.39 -0.94
CA SER A 102 3.77 -20.60 -0.50
C SER A 102 3.35 -19.34 0.25
N LEU A 103 2.37 -18.60 -0.26
CA LEU A 103 1.84 -17.40 0.39
C LEU A 103 1.18 -17.73 1.74
N ALA A 104 0.32 -18.78 1.80
CA ALA A 104 -0.31 -19.19 3.05
C ALA A 104 0.73 -19.59 4.10
N THR A 105 1.80 -20.28 3.67
CA THR A 105 2.91 -20.65 4.55
C THR A 105 3.63 -19.41 5.05
N ALA A 106 4.07 -18.51 4.18
CA ALA A 106 4.77 -17.30 4.57
C ALA A 106 3.89 -16.37 5.45
N ILE A 107 2.58 -16.32 5.22
CA ILE A 107 1.63 -15.60 6.10
C ILE A 107 1.62 -16.22 7.49
N GLN A 108 1.56 -17.54 7.60
CA GLN A 108 1.55 -18.23 8.90
C GLN A 108 2.87 -18.08 9.64
N GLU A 109 4.01 -18.23 8.95
CA GLU A 109 5.34 -18.29 9.57
C GLU A 109 5.86 -16.90 9.97
N SER A 110 5.63 -15.89 9.15
CA SER A 110 6.23 -14.56 9.32
C SER A 110 5.28 -13.39 9.07
N LYS A 111 4.02 -13.64 8.74
CA LYS A 111 3.08 -12.62 8.20
C LYS A 111 3.66 -11.89 6.98
N LEU A 112 4.39 -12.59 6.12
CA LEU A 112 5.10 -12.04 4.96
C LEU A 112 6.22 -11.03 5.30
N HIS A 113 6.73 -11.01 6.53
CA HIS A 113 7.90 -10.23 6.89
C HIS A 113 9.18 -11.09 6.83
N ASN A 114 10.24 -10.53 6.29
CA ASN A 114 11.55 -11.21 6.25
C ASN A 114 12.24 -11.06 7.60
N LEU A 115 11.90 -11.92 8.57
CA LEU A 115 12.29 -11.80 9.97
C LEU A 115 13.74 -12.27 10.20
N ALA A 116 14.53 -11.43 10.89
CA ALA A 116 15.91 -11.76 11.24
C ALA A 116 16.05 -12.84 12.34
N GLY A 117 14.94 -13.23 12.97
CA GLY A 117 14.91 -14.26 14.01
C GLY A 117 13.50 -14.82 14.21
N GLY A 118 13.42 -15.94 14.92
CA GLY A 118 12.18 -16.64 15.25
C GLY A 118 12.42 -17.67 16.35
N ASP A 119 11.63 -18.77 16.35
CA ASP A 119 11.88 -19.87 17.27
C ASP A 119 13.21 -20.55 16.94
N ARG A 120 14.06 -20.69 17.96
CA ARG A 120 15.41 -21.26 17.86
C ARG A 120 16.28 -20.46 16.88
N ASP A 121 16.74 -21.10 15.78
CA ASP A 121 17.57 -20.51 14.74
C ASP A 121 16.80 -20.20 13.44
N SER A 122 15.45 -20.12 13.51
CA SER A 122 14.64 -19.84 12.31
C SER A 122 14.72 -18.39 11.91
N VAL A 123 14.80 -18.14 10.59
CA VAL A 123 14.85 -16.81 10.00
C VAL A 123 14.07 -16.75 8.67
N GLY A 124 13.81 -15.55 8.20
CA GLY A 124 13.27 -15.29 6.88
C GLY A 124 11.76 -15.44 6.75
N LEU A 125 11.28 -15.40 5.51
CA LEU A 125 9.85 -15.45 5.16
C LEU A 125 9.15 -16.74 5.58
N PHE A 126 9.86 -17.87 5.51
CA PHE A 126 9.32 -19.20 5.78
C PHE A 126 9.80 -19.79 7.12
N GLN A 127 10.47 -18.99 7.97
CA GLN A 127 11.06 -19.42 9.24
C GLN A 127 11.89 -20.68 9.07
N GLN A 128 12.72 -20.69 8.04
CA GLN A 128 13.65 -21.78 7.74
C GLN A 128 14.82 -21.78 8.71
N ARG A 129 15.37 -22.95 9.00
CA ARG A 129 16.40 -23.14 10.01
C ARG A 129 17.72 -23.58 9.39
N PRO A 130 18.83 -22.82 9.59
CA PRO A 130 20.17 -23.25 9.18
C PRO A 130 20.55 -24.62 9.72
N SER A 131 20.23 -24.89 10.99
CA SER A 131 20.49 -26.19 11.63
C SER A 131 19.75 -27.38 11.00
N GLN A 132 18.72 -27.11 10.17
CA GLN A 132 17.97 -28.15 9.45
C GLN A 132 18.32 -28.21 7.94
N GLY A 133 19.42 -27.57 7.55
CA GLY A 133 19.94 -27.66 6.18
C GLY A 133 19.23 -26.81 5.15
N TRP A 134 18.47 -25.78 5.56
CA TRP A 134 17.81 -24.86 4.64
C TRP A 134 18.76 -23.86 3.97
N GLY A 135 19.96 -23.67 4.51
CA GLY A 135 20.99 -22.75 4.03
C GLY A 135 21.63 -21.98 5.18
N SER A 136 22.54 -21.07 4.88
CA SER A 136 23.06 -20.12 5.87
C SER A 136 21.99 -19.06 6.20
N VAL A 137 22.18 -18.34 7.32
CA VAL A 137 21.30 -17.21 7.68
C VAL A 137 21.20 -16.19 6.55
N GLU A 138 22.32 -15.81 5.94
CA GLU A 138 22.38 -14.86 4.82
C GLU A 138 21.58 -15.34 3.61
N GLN A 139 21.70 -16.65 3.28
CA GLN A 139 20.94 -17.24 2.19
C GLN A 139 19.43 -17.26 2.48
N ILE A 140 19.03 -17.68 3.66
CA ILE A 140 17.60 -17.75 4.04
C ILE A 140 16.98 -16.35 4.13
N MET A 141 17.75 -15.34 4.52
CA MET A 141 17.33 -13.94 4.57
C MET A 141 17.18 -13.32 3.15
N ASP A 142 17.64 -13.99 2.11
CA ASP A 142 17.32 -13.61 0.73
C ASP A 142 15.93 -14.18 0.34
N PRO A 143 14.91 -13.34 0.09
CA PRO A 143 13.56 -13.81 -0.25
C PRO A 143 13.49 -14.70 -1.49
N VAL A 144 14.36 -14.50 -2.47
CA VAL A 144 14.42 -15.35 -3.68
C VAL A 144 14.93 -16.73 -3.32
N TYR A 145 16.06 -16.79 -2.62
CA TYR A 145 16.64 -18.08 -2.19
C TYR A 145 15.70 -18.88 -1.29
N SER A 146 15.14 -18.24 -0.25
CA SER A 146 14.25 -18.91 0.70
C SER A 146 12.98 -19.44 0.02
N THR A 147 12.45 -18.69 -0.95
CA THR A 147 11.31 -19.12 -1.78
C THR A 147 11.69 -20.30 -2.67
N ASP A 148 12.83 -20.25 -3.35
CA ASP A 148 13.32 -21.36 -4.17
C ASP A 148 13.47 -22.64 -3.35
N LYS A 149 14.05 -22.55 -2.16
CA LYS A 149 14.20 -23.70 -1.24
C LYS A 149 12.87 -24.26 -0.78
N PHE A 150 11.91 -23.38 -0.46
CA PHE A 150 10.56 -23.82 -0.12
C PHE A 150 9.90 -24.56 -1.29
N LEU A 151 9.98 -24.02 -2.50
CA LEU A 151 9.43 -24.62 -3.71
C LEU A 151 10.14 -25.94 -4.08
N ASP A 152 11.46 -26.04 -3.87
CA ASP A 152 12.22 -27.29 -4.03
C ASP A 152 11.71 -28.43 -3.14
N ALA A 153 11.28 -28.08 -1.94
CA ALA A 153 10.66 -29.03 -1.03
C ALA A 153 9.19 -29.32 -1.42
N LEU A 154 8.44 -28.31 -1.79
CA LEU A 154 7.03 -28.44 -2.16
C LEU A 154 6.82 -29.34 -3.38
N VAL A 155 7.63 -29.20 -4.43
CA VAL A 155 7.50 -30.02 -5.65
C VAL A 155 7.81 -31.50 -5.42
N LYS A 156 8.46 -31.87 -4.32
CA LYS A 156 8.71 -33.25 -3.90
C LYS A 156 7.54 -33.87 -3.14
N VAL A 157 6.56 -33.06 -2.72
CA VAL A 157 5.34 -33.53 -2.08
C VAL A 157 4.39 -34.06 -3.18
N ASN A 158 4.24 -35.37 -3.25
CA ASN A 158 3.40 -36.00 -4.27
C ASN A 158 1.95 -35.51 -4.16
N GLY A 159 1.42 -34.98 -5.26
CA GLY A 159 0.03 -34.52 -5.33
C GLY A 159 -0.24 -33.21 -4.57
N TYR A 160 0.75 -32.40 -4.25
CA TYR A 160 0.59 -31.15 -3.50
C TYR A 160 -0.48 -30.22 -4.11
N ALA A 161 -0.64 -30.25 -5.42
CA ALA A 161 -1.57 -29.36 -6.11
C ALA A 161 -3.06 -29.74 -5.89
N GLN A 162 -3.35 -30.99 -5.53
CA GLN A 162 -4.69 -31.54 -5.33
C GLN A 162 -5.04 -31.79 -3.86
N MET A 163 -4.05 -31.85 -2.97
CA MET A 163 -4.30 -32.08 -1.54
C MET A 163 -4.76 -30.80 -0.82
N PRO A 164 -5.33 -30.91 0.39
CA PRO A 164 -5.59 -29.75 1.24
C PRO A 164 -4.32 -28.91 1.44
N LEU A 165 -4.47 -27.59 1.37
CA LEU A 165 -3.33 -26.64 1.45
C LEU A 165 -2.50 -26.91 2.71
N THR A 166 -3.18 -27.10 3.84
CA THR A 166 -2.50 -27.30 5.14
C THR A 166 -1.65 -28.57 5.14
N ASP A 167 -2.08 -29.62 4.44
CA ASP A 167 -1.33 -30.89 4.39
C ASP A 167 -0.06 -30.73 3.53
N ALA A 168 -0.15 -30.00 2.41
CA ALA A 168 1.00 -29.70 1.56
C ALA A 168 2.03 -28.83 2.32
N ALA A 169 1.58 -27.75 2.95
CA ALA A 169 2.44 -26.88 3.75
C ALA A 169 3.08 -27.62 4.91
N GLN A 170 2.33 -28.46 5.61
CA GLN A 170 2.82 -29.27 6.74
C GLN A 170 3.89 -30.26 6.33
N GLN A 171 3.76 -30.91 5.16
CA GLN A 171 4.78 -31.84 4.69
C GLN A 171 6.12 -31.15 4.42
N VAL A 172 6.10 -29.88 4.02
CA VAL A 172 7.31 -29.08 3.82
C VAL A 172 7.88 -28.56 5.15
N GLN A 173 7.02 -27.93 5.95
CA GLN A 173 7.43 -27.18 7.16
C GLN A 173 7.65 -28.06 8.39
N ARG A 174 6.94 -29.21 8.47
CA ARG A 174 6.97 -30.12 9.64
C ARG A 174 6.72 -29.37 10.95
N SER A 175 5.79 -28.42 10.92
CA SER A 175 5.40 -27.57 12.05
C SER A 175 4.74 -28.39 13.17
N GLY A 176 4.84 -27.91 14.41
CA GLY A 176 4.08 -28.45 15.54
C GLY A 176 2.56 -28.19 15.46
N TYR A 177 2.11 -27.33 14.53
CA TYR A 177 0.71 -26.93 14.38
C TYR A 177 0.20 -27.19 12.95
N PRO A 178 -0.04 -28.44 12.57
CA PRO A 178 -0.32 -28.83 11.19
C PRO A 178 -1.55 -28.16 10.57
N GLN A 179 -2.54 -27.77 11.36
CA GLN A 179 -3.77 -27.14 10.85
C GLN A 179 -3.69 -25.60 10.78
N ALA A 180 -2.57 -25.00 11.19
CA ALA A 180 -2.45 -23.54 11.29
C ALA A 180 -2.49 -22.81 9.92
N TYR A 181 -2.13 -23.51 8.84
CA TYR A 181 -2.10 -22.93 7.48
C TYR A 181 -3.49 -22.77 6.85
N ALA A 182 -4.46 -23.63 7.21
CA ALA A 182 -5.79 -23.66 6.61
C ALA A 182 -6.52 -22.31 6.70
N LYS A 183 -6.41 -21.59 7.82
CA LYS A 183 -7.05 -20.28 8.03
C LYS A 183 -6.57 -19.20 7.07
N HIS A 184 -5.41 -19.39 6.42
CA HIS A 184 -4.82 -18.43 5.48
C HIS A 184 -5.16 -18.73 4.01
N GLU A 185 -5.81 -19.85 3.70
CA GLU A 185 -6.05 -20.30 2.34
C GLU A 185 -6.81 -19.26 1.50
N ASN A 186 -7.90 -18.70 2.02
CA ASN A 186 -8.70 -17.72 1.29
C ASN A 186 -7.91 -16.43 0.99
N ASN A 187 -7.16 -15.92 1.97
CA ASN A 187 -6.33 -14.73 1.78
C ASN A 187 -5.18 -15.01 0.81
N ALA A 188 -4.51 -16.14 0.94
CA ALA A 188 -3.44 -16.54 0.03
C ALA A 188 -3.95 -16.76 -1.40
N ALA A 189 -5.14 -17.34 -1.59
CA ALA A 189 -5.75 -17.52 -2.90
C ALA A 189 -6.12 -16.17 -3.54
N LEU A 190 -6.64 -15.22 -2.76
CA LEU A 190 -6.90 -13.85 -3.21
C LEU A 190 -5.60 -13.17 -3.68
N LEU A 191 -4.53 -13.23 -2.88
CA LEU A 191 -3.24 -12.68 -3.25
C LEU A 191 -2.64 -13.37 -4.48
N ALA A 192 -2.72 -14.70 -4.55
CA ALA A 192 -2.24 -15.47 -5.69
C ALA A 192 -2.96 -15.06 -6.98
N SER A 193 -4.30 -14.93 -6.96
CA SER A 193 -5.06 -14.53 -8.15
C SER A 193 -4.66 -13.16 -8.69
N VAL A 194 -4.36 -12.21 -7.80
CA VAL A 194 -3.93 -10.86 -8.17
C VAL A 194 -2.47 -10.86 -8.64
N LEU A 195 -1.57 -11.44 -7.85
CA LEU A 195 -0.14 -11.39 -8.13
C LEU A 195 0.29 -12.26 -9.31
N THR A 196 -0.46 -13.31 -9.66
CA THR A 196 -0.26 -14.06 -10.91
C THR A 196 -0.86 -13.37 -12.14
N GLY A 197 -1.51 -12.21 -11.95
CA GLY A 197 -2.09 -11.40 -13.03
C GLY A 197 -3.44 -11.89 -13.56
N ARG A 198 -4.08 -12.85 -12.88
CA ARG A 198 -5.41 -13.34 -13.27
C ARG A 198 -6.51 -12.28 -13.06
N GLU A 199 -6.31 -11.38 -12.11
CA GLU A 199 -7.19 -10.25 -11.80
C GLU A 199 -6.53 -8.94 -12.24
N PRO A 200 -6.85 -8.37 -13.43
CA PRO A 200 -6.24 -7.16 -13.96
C PRO A 200 -6.47 -5.93 -13.06
N ALA A 201 -5.46 -5.07 -12.93
CA ALA A 201 -5.53 -3.78 -12.20
C ALA A 201 -6.04 -3.90 -10.75
N ALA A 202 -5.87 -5.07 -10.12
CA ALA A 202 -6.46 -5.39 -8.81
C ALA A 202 -5.56 -5.05 -7.61
N LEU A 203 -4.29 -4.66 -7.83
CA LEU A 203 -3.36 -4.20 -6.79
C LEU A 203 -3.14 -2.70 -6.93
N ASP A 204 -3.34 -1.98 -5.84
CA ASP A 204 -3.01 -0.55 -5.68
C ASP A 204 -2.15 -0.36 -4.43
N CYS A 205 -1.06 0.42 -4.55
CA CYS A 205 -0.22 0.76 -3.41
C CYS A 205 -0.15 2.28 -3.24
N VAL A 206 -0.22 2.70 -2.00
CA VAL A 206 0.06 4.08 -1.56
C VAL A 206 1.48 4.09 -1.02
N VAL A 207 2.35 4.86 -1.66
CA VAL A 207 3.75 5.05 -1.28
C VAL A 207 3.94 6.54 -1.06
N HIS A 208 4.30 6.95 0.15
CA HIS A 208 4.41 8.38 0.50
C HIS A 208 5.74 8.98 0.06
N ALA A 209 6.80 8.18 0.08
CA ALA A 209 8.12 8.62 -0.38
C ALA A 209 8.84 7.50 -1.13
N LEU A 210 9.43 7.84 -2.25
CA LEU A 210 10.35 6.94 -2.95
C LEU A 210 11.76 7.07 -2.38
N PRO A 211 12.62 6.02 -2.48
CA PRO A 211 14.02 6.09 -2.09
C PRO A 211 14.73 7.25 -2.82
N ALA A 212 15.64 7.90 -2.12
CA ALA A 212 16.46 8.96 -2.71
C ALA A 212 17.29 8.39 -3.88
N PRO A 213 17.53 9.18 -4.95
CA PRO A 213 18.39 8.76 -6.06
C PRO A 213 19.82 8.39 -5.62
N VAL A 214 20.29 8.99 -4.55
CA VAL A 214 21.55 8.64 -3.88
C VAL A 214 21.18 8.17 -2.48
N PRO A 215 21.39 6.87 -2.15
CA PRO A 215 21.10 6.36 -0.83
C PRO A 215 21.90 7.07 0.24
N THR A 216 21.27 7.37 1.36
CA THR A 216 21.95 7.89 2.56
C THR A 216 22.65 6.78 3.33
N ASP A 217 22.18 5.53 3.18
CA ASP A 217 22.82 4.33 3.69
C ASP A 217 23.47 3.56 2.52
N PRO A 218 24.79 3.30 2.55
CA PRO A 218 25.48 2.52 1.52
C PRO A 218 24.96 1.06 1.37
N ALA A 219 24.26 0.55 2.39
CA ALA A 219 23.67 -0.79 2.36
C ALA A 219 22.34 -0.84 1.56
N GLU A 220 21.69 0.31 1.33
CA GLU A 220 20.50 0.39 0.51
C GLU A 220 20.84 0.51 -0.98
N PRO A 221 20.27 -0.35 -1.85
CA PRO A 221 20.50 -0.24 -3.27
C PRO A 221 19.86 1.05 -3.82
N ALA A 222 20.64 1.83 -4.58
CA ALA A 222 20.09 3.00 -5.27
C ALA A 222 18.94 2.59 -6.22
N PRO A 223 17.89 3.42 -6.38
CA PRO A 223 16.80 3.17 -7.31
C PRO A 223 17.24 3.41 -8.75
N THR A 224 18.01 2.49 -9.32
CA THR A 224 18.56 2.55 -10.66
C THR A 224 17.93 1.52 -11.59
N ALA A 225 17.98 1.78 -12.91
CA ALA A 225 17.55 0.82 -13.90
C ALA A 225 18.34 -0.50 -13.82
N ALA A 226 19.61 -0.44 -13.44
CA ALA A 226 20.44 -1.62 -13.24
C ALA A 226 19.87 -2.50 -12.12
N ASN A 227 19.61 -1.91 -10.95
CA ASN A 227 19.06 -2.64 -9.79
C ASN A 227 17.66 -3.20 -10.07
N LEU A 228 16.79 -2.44 -10.76
CA LEU A 228 15.50 -2.94 -11.21
C LEU A 228 15.67 -4.11 -12.17
N SER A 229 16.58 -3.99 -13.17
CA SER A 229 16.83 -5.05 -14.13
C SER A 229 17.36 -6.32 -13.48
N ASP A 230 18.28 -6.18 -12.54
CA ASP A 230 18.83 -7.32 -11.80
C ASP A 230 17.80 -7.99 -10.91
N ARG A 231 16.93 -7.20 -10.27
CA ARG A 231 15.82 -7.72 -9.47
C ARG A 231 14.83 -8.51 -10.33
N VAL A 232 14.42 -7.97 -11.47
CA VAL A 232 13.55 -8.67 -12.42
C VAL A 232 14.19 -9.97 -12.92
N ARG A 233 15.46 -9.96 -13.29
CA ARG A 233 16.16 -11.16 -13.75
C ARG A 233 16.28 -12.23 -12.67
N ARG A 234 16.51 -11.82 -11.42
CA ARG A 234 16.60 -12.75 -10.29
C ARG A 234 15.26 -13.41 -9.99
N GLU A 235 14.16 -12.66 -10.05
CA GLU A 235 12.83 -13.15 -9.65
C GLU A 235 12.08 -13.86 -10.79
N PHE A 236 12.18 -13.35 -12.02
CA PHE A 236 11.46 -13.89 -13.18
C PHE A 236 12.33 -14.74 -14.11
N GLY A 237 13.65 -14.72 -13.93
CA GLY A 237 14.57 -15.49 -14.76
C GLY A 237 14.40 -15.18 -16.26
N LYS A 238 14.19 -16.23 -17.05
CA LYS A 238 13.99 -16.14 -18.51
C LYS A 238 12.55 -15.80 -18.92
N ALA A 239 11.62 -15.74 -17.97
CA ALA A 239 10.22 -15.44 -18.26
C ALA A 239 9.99 -13.97 -18.64
N VAL A 240 10.98 -13.10 -18.43
CA VAL A 240 10.90 -11.67 -18.72
C VAL A 240 12.20 -11.18 -19.35
N THR A 241 12.09 -10.40 -20.43
CA THR A 241 13.21 -9.59 -20.93
C THR A 241 13.08 -8.15 -20.47
N VAL A 242 14.21 -7.55 -20.14
CA VAL A 242 14.30 -6.16 -19.68
C VAL A 242 15.12 -5.36 -20.70
N ALA A 243 14.56 -4.26 -21.16
CA ALA A 243 15.24 -3.33 -22.08
C ALA A 243 14.97 -1.88 -21.63
N GLY A 244 15.89 -0.97 -21.97
CA GLY A 244 15.61 0.46 -21.88
C GLY A 244 14.45 0.81 -22.84
N ALA A 245 13.50 1.61 -22.40
CA ALA A 245 12.44 2.13 -23.26
C ALA A 245 12.75 3.58 -23.67
N GLU A 246 12.18 4.01 -24.79
CA GLU A 246 12.26 5.39 -25.23
C GLU A 246 11.65 6.33 -24.19
N LYS A 247 12.41 7.34 -23.81
CA LYS A 247 11.93 8.39 -22.92
C LYS A 247 10.94 9.28 -23.67
N ALA A 248 9.85 9.66 -23.00
CA ALA A 248 9.02 10.72 -23.54
C ALA A 248 9.85 12.01 -23.65
N ALA A 249 9.75 12.74 -24.75
CA ALA A 249 10.61 13.89 -25.09
C ALA A 249 10.71 14.98 -24.01
N LYS A 250 9.77 15.01 -23.05
CA LYS A 250 9.71 15.97 -21.94
C LYS A 250 9.89 15.35 -20.56
N ASP A 251 10.08 14.03 -20.46
CA ASP A 251 10.24 13.34 -19.19
C ASP A 251 11.69 12.82 -19.06
N PRO A 252 12.52 13.41 -18.18
CA PRO A 252 13.91 13.01 -18.03
C PRO A 252 14.08 11.66 -17.32
N ARG A 253 12.99 11.11 -16.75
CA ARG A 253 13.03 9.87 -15.96
C ARG A 253 13.43 8.68 -16.82
N GLU A 254 14.05 7.71 -16.14
CA GLU A 254 14.44 6.46 -16.77
C GLU A 254 13.24 5.52 -16.90
N VAL A 255 13.05 4.95 -18.08
CA VAL A 255 11.94 4.05 -18.38
C VAL A 255 12.50 2.70 -18.84
N LEU A 256 11.99 1.63 -18.24
CA LEU A 256 12.29 0.26 -18.67
C LEU A 256 11.04 -0.41 -19.22
N ALA A 257 11.24 -1.22 -20.24
CA ALA A 257 10.24 -2.12 -20.78
C ALA A 257 10.49 -3.54 -20.27
N LEU A 258 9.53 -4.09 -19.57
CA LEU A 258 9.51 -5.46 -19.10
C LEU A 258 8.60 -6.26 -20.05
N THR A 259 9.18 -7.12 -20.86
CA THR A 259 8.42 -7.89 -21.87
C THR A 259 8.27 -9.33 -21.42
N PRO A 260 7.01 -9.81 -21.20
CA PRO A 260 6.74 -11.20 -20.89
C PRO A 260 7.22 -12.11 -22.00
N GLN A 261 7.88 -13.22 -21.65
CA GLN A 261 8.24 -14.25 -22.60
C GLN A 261 7.26 -15.43 -22.48
N PRO A 262 6.88 -16.06 -23.58
CA PRO A 262 6.07 -17.26 -23.55
C PRO A 262 6.77 -18.36 -22.73
N THR A 263 6.16 -18.82 -21.66
CA THR A 263 6.64 -19.96 -20.87
C THR A 263 5.63 -21.10 -20.96
N ALA A 264 6.06 -22.32 -20.69
CA ALA A 264 5.17 -23.48 -20.71
C ALA A 264 3.96 -23.33 -19.75
N SER A 265 4.12 -22.60 -18.64
CA SER A 265 3.04 -22.35 -17.67
C SER A 265 2.09 -21.24 -18.12
N THR A 266 2.56 -20.29 -18.95
CA THR A 266 1.74 -19.21 -19.52
C THR A 266 1.07 -19.60 -20.85
N ALA A 267 1.42 -20.74 -21.43
CA ALA A 267 0.72 -21.33 -22.57
C ALA A 267 -0.72 -21.81 -22.24
N GLY A 268 -1.08 -21.81 -20.96
CA GLY A 268 -2.44 -22.05 -20.46
C GLY A 268 -3.36 -20.82 -20.57
N ALA A 269 -4.55 -20.90 -20.00
CA ALA A 269 -5.71 -20.03 -20.19
C ALA A 269 -5.54 -18.50 -20.01
N GLY A 270 -4.36 -17.99 -19.60
CA GLY A 270 -4.11 -16.55 -19.36
C GLY A 270 -3.14 -15.89 -20.33
N GLY A 271 -2.26 -16.65 -20.99
CA GLY A 271 -1.30 -16.14 -21.99
C GLY A 271 -0.41 -14.98 -21.54
N ALA A 272 0.11 -14.24 -22.52
CA ALA A 272 1.00 -13.10 -22.31
C ALA A 272 0.34 -11.95 -21.49
N GLY A 273 -0.97 -11.77 -21.65
CA GLY A 273 -1.71 -10.73 -20.94
C GLY A 273 -1.72 -10.94 -19.42
N GLN A 274 -1.91 -12.18 -18.97
CA GLN A 274 -1.85 -12.52 -17.55
C GLN A 274 -0.45 -12.28 -16.98
N THR A 275 0.61 -12.72 -17.66
CA THR A 275 1.99 -12.48 -17.23
C THR A 275 2.31 -10.98 -17.22
N GLY A 276 1.78 -10.20 -18.17
CA GLY A 276 1.92 -8.75 -18.16
C GLY A 276 1.29 -8.11 -16.92
N TRP A 277 0.10 -8.53 -16.52
CA TRP A 277 -0.51 -8.05 -15.27
C TRP A 277 0.23 -8.51 -14.02
N ALA A 278 0.79 -9.72 -14.01
CA ALA A 278 1.65 -10.17 -12.92
C ALA A 278 2.89 -9.25 -12.77
N LEU A 279 3.55 -8.91 -13.88
CA LEU A 279 4.68 -7.96 -13.91
C LEU A 279 4.26 -6.55 -13.47
N ALA A 280 3.10 -6.10 -13.92
CA ALA A 280 2.57 -4.78 -13.55
C ALA A 280 2.27 -4.71 -12.04
N HIS A 281 1.64 -5.73 -11.46
CA HIS A 281 1.39 -5.81 -10.02
C HIS A 281 2.67 -5.98 -9.22
N TRP A 282 3.61 -6.80 -9.69
CA TRP A 282 4.94 -6.91 -9.09
C TRP A 282 5.64 -5.55 -9.05
N SER A 283 5.61 -4.80 -10.15
CA SER A 283 6.24 -3.47 -10.21
C SER A 283 5.60 -2.48 -9.23
N VAL A 284 4.27 -2.51 -9.07
CA VAL A 284 3.57 -1.69 -8.08
C VAL A 284 3.92 -2.12 -6.65
N ALA A 285 3.98 -3.44 -6.37
CA ALA A 285 4.35 -3.95 -5.05
C ALA A 285 5.80 -3.61 -4.65
N GLN A 286 6.70 -3.55 -5.64
CA GLN A 286 8.11 -3.20 -5.45
C GLN A 286 8.40 -1.69 -5.51
N ALA A 287 7.37 -0.85 -5.69
CA ALA A 287 7.57 0.57 -5.97
C ALA A 287 8.36 1.29 -4.88
N ALA A 288 8.06 1.03 -3.61
CA ALA A 288 8.78 1.63 -2.49
C ALA A 288 10.24 1.19 -2.41
N ALA A 289 10.53 -0.09 -2.70
CA ALA A 289 11.88 -0.64 -2.59
C ALA A 289 12.77 -0.27 -3.80
N LEU A 290 12.19 -0.15 -5.00
CA LEU A 290 12.93 0.06 -6.25
C LEU A 290 12.78 1.47 -6.84
N GLY A 291 12.13 2.39 -6.14
CA GLY A 291 11.95 3.76 -6.61
C GLY A 291 11.05 3.90 -7.83
N ILE A 292 10.05 3.02 -7.98
CA ILE A 292 9.16 3.03 -9.14
C ILE A 292 8.07 4.08 -8.93
N GLY A 293 8.06 5.11 -9.76
CA GLY A 293 7.07 6.19 -9.69
C GLY A 293 5.87 6.00 -10.59
N GLN A 294 5.98 5.14 -11.63
CA GLN A 294 4.88 4.90 -12.55
C GLN A 294 5.00 3.52 -13.19
N VAL A 295 3.85 2.87 -13.37
CA VAL A 295 3.72 1.60 -14.10
C VAL A 295 2.60 1.76 -15.12
N ALA A 296 2.87 1.47 -16.41
CA ALA A 296 1.87 1.54 -17.47
C ALA A 296 1.78 0.19 -18.20
N TYR A 297 0.57 -0.32 -18.32
CA TYR A 297 0.27 -1.57 -19.01
C TYR A 297 -1.20 -1.63 -19.45
N ASP A 298 -1.46 -2.23 -20.60
CA ASP A 298 -2.78 -2.58 -21.13
C ASP A 298 -3.80 -1.42 -21.03
N GLY A 299 -3.45 -0.27 -21.60
CA GLY A 299 -4.32 0.92 -21.60
C GLY A 299 -4.50 1.58 -20.24
N ARG A 300 -3.72 1.23 -19.22
CA ARG A 300 -3.82 1.75 -17.85
C ARG A 300 -2.48 2.21 -17.31
N VAL A 301 -2.55 3.06 -16.27
CA VAL A 301 -1.37 3.57 -15.55
C VAL A 301 -1.66 3.63 -14.06
N TRP A 302 -0.70 3.17 -13.27
CA TRP A 302 -0.58 3.44 -11.85
C TRP A 302 0.52 4.47 -11.61
N ARG A 303 0.33 5.39 -10.64
CA ARG A 303 1.30 6.45 -10.34
C ARG A 303 1.38 6.72 -8.85
N VAL A 304 2.60 6.88 -8.34
CA VAL A 304 2.88 7.18 -6.93
C VAL A 304 2.33 8.55 -6.49
N ASP A 305 2.32 9.56 -7.38
CA ASP A 305 1.81 10.91 -7.09
C ASP A 305 0.27 11.00 -7.07
N ARG A 306 -0.42 9.87 -7.24
CA ARG A 306 -1.88 9.75 -7.17
C ARG A 306 -2.30 8.69 -6.16
N PRO A 307 -1.94 8.86 -4.87
CA PRO A 307 -2.15 7.85 -3.85
C PRO A 307 -3.63 7.48 -3.69
N GLY A 308 -3.91 6.18 -3.63
CA GLY A 308 -5.26 5.64 -3.43
C GLY A 308 -6.20 5.79 -4.63
N GLN A 309 -5.73 6.27 -5.79
CA GLN A 309 -6.55 6.36 -6.99
C GLN A 309 -6.52 5.09 -7.84
N GLY A 310 -5.60 4.18 -7.56
CA GLY A 310 -5.41 2.94 -8.32
C GLY A 310 -5.06 3.18 -9.79
N TRP A 311 -5.37 2.19 -10.61
CA TRP A 311 -5.12 2.21 -12.04
C TRP A 311 -6.10 3.11 -12.79
N LYS A 312 -5.59 4.03 -13.60
CA LYS A 312 -6.37 4.94 -14.42
C LYS A 312 -6.18 4.64 -15.91
N PRO A 313 -7.16 4.92 -16.76
CA PRO A 313 -6.99 4.82 -18.20
C PRO A 313 -5.82 5.68 -18.70
N LEU A 314 -5.00 5.10 -19.60
CA LEU A 314 -3.93 5.80 -20.31
C LEU A 314 -3.91 5.34 -21.77
N ALA A 315 -4.38 6.18 -22.67
CA ALA A 315 -4.32 5.91 -24.10
C ALA A 315 -2.86 5.68 -24.53
N GLY A 316 -2.60 4.61 -25.30
CA GLY A 316 -1.27 4.25 -25.78
C GLY A 316 -0.39 3.49 -24.79
N ALA A 317 -0.87 3.16 -23.57
CA ALA A 317 -0.16 2.21 -22.72
C ALA A 317 -0.14 0.82 -23.41
N PRO A 318 1.05 0.22 -23.59
CA PRO A 318 1.20 -1.00 -24.37
C PRO A 318 0.57 -2.22 -23.67
N SER A 319 0.13 -3.20 -24.43
CA SER A 319 -0.40 -4.48 -23.93
C SER A 319 0.58 -5.65 -24.10
N ASP A 320 1.69 -5.43 -24.82
CA ASP A 320 2.72 -6.42 -25.07
C ASP A 320 3.90 -6.36 -24.10
N ARG A 321 4.03 -5.26 -23.36
CA ARG A 321 5.09 -5.02 -22.38
C ARG A 321 4.63 -4.06 -21.28
N VAL A 322 5.19 -4.19 -20.09
CA VAL A 322 4.98 -3.27 -18.97
C VAL A 322 6.03 -2.17 -19.02
N LEU A 323 5.62 -0.92 -19.02
CA LEU A 323 6.54 0.22 -18.91
C LEU A 323 6.65 0.64 -17.43
N VAL A 324 7.86 0.64 -16.94
CA VAL A 324 8.19 1.02 -15.57
C VAL A 324 9.06 2.27 -15.59
N THR A 325 8.62 3.34 -14.91
CA THR A 325 9.34 4.61 -14.84
C THR A 325 9.86 4.83 -13.42
N LEU A 326 11.15 5.08 -13.30
CA LEU A 326 11.81 5.34 -12.00
C LEU A 326 11.67 6.82 -11.58
N GLY A 327 11.62 7.05 -10.28
CA GLY A 327 11.55 8.36 -9.68
C GLY A 327 10.14 8.98 -9.64
N GLU A 328 10.00 10.02 -8.84
CA GLU A 328 8.72 10.74 -8.73
C GLU A 328 8.32 11.37 -10.07
N PRO A 329 7.01 11.36 -10.39
CA PRO A 329 6.50 12.06 -11.54
C PRO A 329 6.81 13.56 -11.47
N VAL A 330 7.30 14.12 -12.58
CA VAL A 330 7.51 15.56 -12.68
C VAL A 330 6.15 16.24 -12.52
N LYS A 331 6.01 17.06 -11.48
CA LYS A 331 4.80 17.89 -11.29
C LYS A 331 4.71 18.83 -12.48
N GLY A 332 3.72 18.59 -13.36
CA GLY A 332 3.43 19.51 -14.46
C GLY A 332 3.13 20.90 -13.88
N LYS A 333 3.78 21.92 -14.44
CA LYS A 333 3.47 23.32 -14.17
C LYS A 333 2.12 23.67 -14.75
#